data_422a617f00d5605fd8cdf4fc93fefde9
#
_entry.id   422a617f00d5605fd8cdf4fc93fefde9
#
_cell.length_a   1.000
_cell.length_b   1.000
_cell.length_c   1.000
_cell.angle_alpha   90.00
_cell.angle_beta   90.00
_cell.angle_gamma   90.00
#
_symmetry.space_group_name_H-M   'P 1'
#
loop_
_entity.id
_entity.type
_entity.pdbx_description
1 polymer ?
#
loop_
_entity_poly.entity_id
_entity_poly.type
_entity_poly.pdbx_seq_one_letter_code
_entity_poly.pdbx_strand_id
1 'polypeptide(L)'
;CAIGAQQHDDLLGETQAISLDFTNKPVLVDGRIKSFMGFNFKDSQRLALSGSNRTVICWAKSGLHLGIWNDISARITERDDKSYSTQVYVKASFGATRVEEKKVVAITCSEA
;
A
#
# COMPACT_ATOMS: atom_id res chain seq x y z
N CYS A 1 -1.52 -0.94 7.44
CA CYS A 1 -2.50 0.03 7.00
C CYS A 1 -2.03 0.74 5.75
N ALA A 2 -2.90 0.92 4.75
CA ALA A 2 -2.64 1.73 3.56
C ALA A 2 -3.31 3.08 3.73
N ILE A 3 -2.53 4.16 3.63
CA ILE A 3 -2.98 5.55 3.82
C ILE A 3 -2.60 6.40 2.62
N GLY A 4 -3.35 7.48 2.39
CA GLY A 4 -3.00 8.50 1.40
C GLY A 4 -2.00 9.51 1.98
N ALA A 5 -1.43 10.36 1.13
CA ALA A 5 -0.47 11.37 1.56
C ALA A 5 -1.10 12.40 2.51
N GLN A 6 -2.35 12.80 2.27
CA GLN A 6 -3.06 13.74 3.11
C GLN A 6 -3.25 13.21 4.54
N GLN A 7 -3.75 11.96 4.67
CA GLN A 7 -3.93 11.32 5.98
C GLN A 7 -2.60 11.12 6.71
N HIS A 8 -1.51 10.93 5.97
CA HIS A 8 -0.18 10.88 6.56
C HIS A 8 0.28 12.25 7.09
N ASP A 9 -0.02 13.31 6.35
CA ASP A 9 0.25 14.69 6.76
C ASP A 9 -0.58 15.07 8.02
N ASP A 10 -1.86 14.74 8.02
CA ASP A 10 -2.73 14.92 9.19
C ASP A 10 -2.20 14.20 10.43
N LEU A 11 -1.70 12.97 10.25
CA LEU A 11 -1.11 12.20 11.34
C LEU A 11 0.19 12.82 11.86
N LEU A 12 0.97 13.49 11.00
CA LEU A 12 2.14 14.28 11.40
C LEU A 12 1.77 15.52 12.23
N GLY A 13 0.56 16.05 12.06
CA GLY A 13 0.02 17.13 12.86
C GLY A 13 -0.34 16.73 14.30
N GLU A 14 -0.52 15.44 14.57
CA GLU A 14 -0.93 14.95 15.90
C GLU A 14 0.25 14.89 16.87
N THR A 15 0.14 15.63 17.99
CA THR A 15 1.19 15.70 19.02
C THR A 15 1.54 14.33 19.60
N GLN A 16 0.56 13.43 19.74
CA GLN A 16 0.75 12.08 20.29
C GLN A 16 1.60 11.20 19.35
N ALA A 17 1.57 11.45 18.05
CA ALA A 17 2.34 10.71 17.06
C ALA A 17 3.81 11.16 17.01
N ILE A 18 4.10 12.41 17.41
CA ILE A 18 5.43 13.03 17.26
C ILE A 18 6.18 13.06 18.58
N SER A 19 5.46 13.18 19.73
CA SER A 19 6.07 13.37 21.04
C SER A 19 6.75 12.11 21.56
N LEU A 20 7.99 12.25 22.00
CA LEU A 20 8.75 11.19 22.67
C LEU A 20 8.19 10.83 24.06
N ASP A 21 7.36 11.70 24.67
CA ASP A 21 6.75 11.46 25.97
C ASP A 21 5.77 10.27 25.97
N PHE A 22 5.19 9.97 24.80
CA PHE A 22 4.25 8.87 24.62
C PHE A 22 4.90 7.58 24.11
N THR A 23 6.10 7.65 23.55
CA THR A 23 6.80 6.51 22.97
C THR A 23 8.29 6.57 23.29
N ASN A 24 8.83 5.48 23.86
CA ASN A 24 10.27 5.35 24.13
C ASN A 24 11.15 5.25 22.87
N LYS A 25 10.54 5.31 21.69
CA LYS A 25 11.23 5.27 20.40
C LYS A 25 10.70 6.37 19.50
N PRO A 26 11.55 7.01 18.70
CA PRO A 26 11.09 8.00 17.74
C PRO A 26 10.14 7.31 16.73
N VAL A 27 8.91 7.80 16.67
CA VAL A 27 7.90 7.32 15.69
C VAL A 27 8.19 7.90 14.31
N LEU A 28 8.74 9.12 14.31
CA LEU A 28 9.12 9.81 13.10
C LEU A 28 10.54 9.39 12.66
N VAL A 29 10.63 8.72 11.52
CA VAL A 29 11.89 8.30 10.90
C VAL A 29 11.92 8.84 9.48
N ASP A 30 12.95 9.61 9.16
CA ASP A 30 13.12 10.23 7.83
C ASP A 30 11.92 11.09 7.38
N GLY A 31 11.30 11.83 8.30
CA GLY A 31 10.13 12.66 7.99
C GLY A 31 8.85 11.87 7.74
N ARG A 32 8.79 10.58 8.12
CA ARG A 32 7.62 9.72 7.93
C ARG A 32 7.31 8.91 9.18
N ILE A 33 6.04 8.75 9.47
CA ILE A 33 5.57 7.82 10.49
C ILE A 33 5.47 6.43 9.87
N LYS A 34 6.42 5.55 10.18
CA LYS A 34 6.44 4.16 9.67
C LYS A 34 5.49 3.25 10.46
N SER A 35 5.41 3.45 11.76
CA SER A 35 4.54 2.65 12.63
C SER A 35 4.05 3.48 13.81
N PHE A 36 2.78 3.33 14.16
CA PHE A 36 2.16 3.96 15.31
C PHE A 36 1.03 3.07 15.86
N MET A 37 0.93 2.94 17.17
CA MET A 37 -0.09 2.13 17.87
C MET A 37 -0.22 0.69 17.35
N GLY A 38 0.90 0.06 16.96
CA GLY A 38 0.91 -1.32 16.44
C GLY A 38 0.57 -1.46 14.97
N PHE A 39 0.27 -0.38 14.27
CA PHE A 39 0.04 -0.37 12.83
C PHE A 39 1.29 0.06 12.07
N ASN A 40 1.61 -0.66 11.00
CA ASN A 40 2.59 -0.24 10.02
C ASN A 40 1.89 0.49 8.88
N PHE A 41 2.34 1.69 8.55
CA PHE A 41 1.77 2.50 7.48
C PHE A 41 2.49 2.29 6.16
N LYS A 42 1.70 2.26 5.09
CA LYS A 42 2.16 2.24 3.69
C LYS A 42 1.43 3.32 2.92
N ASP A 43 2.19 4.24 2.36
CA ASP A 43 1.63 5.32 1.55
C ASP A 43 1.20 4.76 0.18
N SER A 44 -0.03 5.05 -0.21
CA SER A 44 -0.55 4.66 -1.52
C SER A 44 -1.59 5.67 -2.00
N GLN A 45 -1.36 6.22 -3.17
CA GLN A 45 -2.33 7.09 -3.85
C GLN A 45 -3.36 6.30 -4.69
N ARG A 46 -3.24 4.96 -4.72
CA ARG A 46 -4.18 4.08 -5.45
C ARG A 46 -5.43 3.71 -4.64
N LEU A 47 -5.57 4.26 -3.44
CA LEU A 47 -6.76 4.07 -2.62
C LEU A 47 -7.97 4.70 -3.28
N ALA A 48 -9.14 4.05 -3.13
CA ALA A 48 -10.38 4.54 -3.72
C ALA A 48 -10.73 5.92 -3.18
N LEU A 49 -11.01 6.84 -4.10
CA LEU A 49 -11.46 8.20 -3.83
C LEU A 49 -12.90 8.33 -4.33
N SER A 50 -13.80 8.80 -3.48
CA SER A 50 -15.18 9.09 -3.81
C SER A 50 -15.51 10.53 -3.42
N GLY A 51 -15.54 11.42 -4.40
CA GLY A 51 -15.59 12.87 -4.14
C GLY A 51 -14.35 13.34 -3.40
N SER A 52 -14.52 13.92 -2.22
CA SER A 52 -13.45 14.33 -1.31
C SER A 52 -13.13 13.29 -0.23
N ASN A 53 -13.69 12.08 -0.31
CA ASN A 53 -13.50 11.04 0.70
C ASN A 53 -12.58 9.95 0.17
N ARG A 54 -11.46 9.71 0.85
CA ARG A 54 -10.55 8.60 0.57
C ARG A 54 -10.78 7.44 1.52
N THR A 55 -10.79 6.24 0.98
CA THR A 55 -10.92 5.02 1.77
C THR A 55 -9.55 4.51 2.18
N VAL A 56 -9.24 4.64 3.45
CA VAL A 56 -8.05 4.06 4.10
C VAL A 56 -8.36 2.62 4.49
N ILE A 57 -7.42 1.70 4.26
CA ILE A 57 -7.62 0.28 4.54
C ILE A 57 -6.58 -0.19 5.56
N CYS A 58 -7.07 -0.75 6.66
CA CYS A 58 -6.25 -1.39 7.68
C CYS A 58 -6.54 -2.89 7.69
N TRP A 59 -5.50 -3.72 7.75
CA TRP A 59 -5.65 -5.17 7.78
C TRP A 59 -4.61 -5.86 8.67
N ALA A 60 -5.00 -6.97 9.23
CA ALA A 60 -4.06 -7.90 9.85
C ALA A 60 -3.38 -8.75 8.76
N LYS A 61 -2.12 -9.13 8.98
CA LYS A 61 -1.34 -9.94 8.01
C LYS A 61 -2.07 -11.22 7.59
N SER A 62 -2.78 -11.86 8.52
CA SER A 62 -3.58 -13.06 8.25
C SER A 62 -4.95 -12.80 7.60
N GLY A 63 -5.35 -11.53 7.43
CA GLY A 63 -6.64 -11.15 6.86
C GLY A 63 -6.67 -11.14 5.33
N LEU A 64 -5.50 -11.07 4.69
CA LEU A 64 -5.34 -11.04 3.25
C LEU A 64 -4.48 -12.23 2.79
N HIS A 65 -4.85 -12.82 1.68
CA HIS A 65 -4.07 -13.86 1.01
C HIS A 65 -3.69 -13.40 -0.39
N LEU A 66 -2.41 -13.56 -0.72
CA LEU A 66 -1.86 -13.33 -2.05
C LEU A 66 -1.46 -14.67 -2.65
N GLY A 67 -2.11 -15.06 -3.74
CA GLY A 67 -1.75 -16.21 -4.54
C GLY A 67 -0.94 -15.78 -5.76
N ILE A 68 0.22 -16.38 -5.96
CA ILE A 68 1.06 -16.17 -7.13
C ILE A 68 1.08 -17.48 -7.92
N TRP A 69 0.49 -17.48 -9.12
CA TRP A 69 0.49 -18.64 -10.00
C TRP A 69 1.73 -18.66 -10.89
N ASN A 70 2.01 -17.54 -11.55
CA ASN A 70 3.25 -17.33 -12.29
C ASN A 70 3.95 -16.09 -11.75
N ASP A 71 5.19 -16.25 -11.35
CA ASP A 71 6.04 -15.14 -11.01
C ASP A 71 6.39 -14.32 -12.25
N ILE A 72 6.96 -13.14 -12.05
CA ILE A 72 7.34 -12.25 -13.14
C ILE A 72 8.39 -12.96 -14.00
N SER A 73 8.03 -13.24 -15.24
CA SER A 73 8.94 -13.79 -16.23
C SER A 73 9.08 -12.85 -17.42
N ALA A 74 10.30 -12.50 -17.76
CA ALA A 74 10.62 -11.68 -18.93
C ALA A 74 11.36 -12.52 -19.99
N ARG A 75 11.01 -12.33 -21.24
CA ARG A 75 11.71 -12.92 -22.39
C ARG A 75 11.99 -11.82 -23.40
N ILE A 76 13.20 -11.84 -23.94
CA ILE A 76 13.63 -10.96 -25.03
C ILE A 76 13.87 -11.89 -26.21
N THR A 77 13.15 -11.68 -27.29
CA THR A 77 13.26 -12.46 -28.55
C THR A 77 13.22 -11.52 -29.74
N GLU A 78 13.84 -11.93 -30.83
CA GLU A 78 13.67 -11.28 -32.13
C GLU A 78 12.43 -11.85 -32.83
N ARG A 79 11.71 -11.00 -33.54
CA ARG A 79 10.54 -11.38 -34.34
C ARG A 79 10.84 -11.28 -35.81
N ASP A 80 10.82 -12.42 -36.47
CA ASP A 80 11.04 -12.54 -37.92
C ASP A 80 9.94 -11.87 -38.74
N ASP A 81 8.71 -11.86 -38.20
CA ASP A 81 7.52 -11.29 -38.88
C ASP A 81 7.48 -9.75 -38.82
N LYS A 82 8.37 -9.10 -38.06
CA LYS A 82 8.45 -7.64 -37.94
C LYS A 82 9.86 -7.10 -38.14
N SER A 83 10.44 -7.41 -39.29
CA SER A 83 11.77 -6.90 -39.67
C SER A 83 12.83 -7.09 -38.60
N TYR A 84 12.84 -8.26 -37.97
CA TYR A 84 13.77 -8.63 -36.85
C TYR A 84 13.76 -7.67 -35.67
N SER A 85 12.60 -7.04 -35.42
CA SER A 85 12.48 -6.15 -34.23
C SER A 85 12.57 -6.93 -32.94
N THR A 86 13.23 -6.35 -31.94
CA THR A 86 13.35 -6.94 -30.61
C THR A 86 12.02 -6.85 -29.88
N GLN A 87 11.49 -7.99 -29.46
CA GLN A 87 10.30 -8.08 -28.63
C GLN A 87 10.68 -8.34 -27.18
N VAL A 88 10.17 -7.51 -26.28
CA VAL A 88 10.21 -7.74 -24.85
C VAL A 88 8.84 -8.20 -24.40
N TYR A 89 8.76 -9.42 -23.87
CA TYR A 89 7.54 -10.02 -23.38
C TYR A 89 7.64 -10.25 -21.87
N VAL A 90 6.74 -9.67 -21.10
CA VAL A 90 6.68 -9.83 -19.64
C VAL A 90 5.31 -10.37 -19.28
N LYS A 91 5.28 -11.41 -18.45
CA LYS A 91 4.05 -11.96 -17.88
C LYS A 91 4.18 -12.20 -16.38
N ALA A 92 3.09 -11.98 -15.68
CA ALA A 92 2.89 -12.37 -14.30
C ALA A 92 1.42 -12.74 -14.10
N SER A 93 1.14 -13.63 -13.17
CA SER A 93 -0.23 -14.00 -12.79
C SER A 93 -0.32 -14.11 -11.28
N PHE A 94 -1.06 -13.21 -10.68
CA PHE A 94 -1.29 -13.18 -9.23
C PHE A 94 -2.72 -12.73 -8.95
N GLY A 95 -3.22 -13.15 -7.80
CA GLY A 95 -4.52 -12.75 -7.31
C GLY A 95 -4.46 -12.53 -5.81
N ALA A 96 -5.27 -11.63 -5.30
CA ALA A 96 -5.39 -11.37 -3.88
C ALA A 96 -6.84 -11.50 -3.46
N THR A 97 -7.07 -12.05 -2.28
CA THR A 97 -8.40 -12.19 -1.70
C THR A 97 -8.39 -11.89 -0.21
N ARG A 98 -9.53 -11.44 0.28
CA ARG A 98 -9.78 -11.31 1.71
C ARG A 98 -10.22 -12.67 2.26
N VAL A 99 -9.50 -13.16 3.26
CA VAL A 99 -9.79 -14.46 3.89
C VAL A 99 -10.80 -14.31 5.01
N GLU A 100 -10.66 -13.26 5.83
CA GLU A 100 -11.49 -13.05 6.99
C GLU A 100 -11.97 -11.60 7.05
N GLU A 101 -13.28 -11.44 7.15
CA GLU A 101 -13.94 -10.13 7.07
C GLU A 101 -13.54 -9.21 8.22
N LYS A 102 -13.49 -9.74 9.45
CA LYS A 102 -13.20 -8.96 10.66
C LYS A 102 -11.76 -8.48 10.76
N LYS A 103 -10.86 -9.01 9.95
CA LYS A 103 -9.43 -8.65 9.94
C LYS A 103 -9.08 -7.54 8.95
N VAL A 104 -10.07 -7.05 8.21
CA VAL A 104 -9.90 -5.95 7.26
C VAL A 104 -10.93 -4.88 7.55
N VAL A 105 -10.46 -3.68 7.82
CA VAL A 105 -11.30 -2.52 8.15
C VAL A 105 -11.05 -1.42 7.12
N ALA A 106 -12.12 -0.88 6.58
CA ALA A 106 -12.11 0.30 5.73
C ALA A 106 -12.56 1.51 6.54
N ILE A 107 -11.80 2.59 6.47
CA ILE A 107 -12.06 3.86 7.15
C ILE A 107 -12.18 4.94 6.08
N THR A 108 -13.28 5.67 6.11
CA THR A 108 -13.50 6.79 5.18
C THR A 108 -12.99 8.06 5.81
N CYS A 109 -11.97 8.67 5.21
CA CYS A 109 -11.37 9.93 5.64
C CYS A 109 -11.70 11.02 4.63
N SER A 110 -12.09 12.21 5.12
CA SER A 110 -12.29 13.38 4.25
C SER A 110 -10.95 14.01 3.89
N GLU A 111 -10.77 14.32 2.62
CA GLU A 111 -9.68 15.15 2.08
C GLU A 111 -10.25 16.52 1.73
N ALA A 112 -10.65 17.28 2.75
CA ALA A 112 -11.22 18.61 2.57
C ALA A 112 -10.14 19.69 2.63
#